data_1382393d6cc2b6a106bcd37a9f77dfeb
#
_entry.id   1382393d6cc2b6a106bcd37a9f77dfeb
#
_cell.length_a   1.000
_cell.length_b   1.000
_cell.length_c   1.000
_cell.angle_alpha   90.00
_cell.angle_beta   90.00
_cell.angle_gamma   90.00
#
_symmetry.space_group_name_H-M   'P 1'
#
loop_
_entity.id
_entity.type
_entity.pdbx_description
1 polymer ?
#
loop_
_entity_poly.entity_id
_entity_poly.type
_entity_poly.pdbx_seq_one_letter_code
_entity_poly.pdbx_strand_id
1 'polypeptide(L)'
;ICKKYDAEYLGTEYGEKWFENRITFFYPGYIMNNPQMFGTLDTVATYDNIEKIYWAMKKAVEETYDGVRFISHSSHWYDWGCMNYSRFIIDNPPEDQEECIRLHNRIWNAGVRAAIANGGVINDHHGVGLKLGRLMKESYGPAMQVLQGIKKELDPNGIMNPYKMGL
;
A
#
# COMPACT_ATOMS: atom_id res chain seq x y z
N ILE A 1 25.21 8.12 15.90
CA ILE A 1 24.38 6.91 16.14
C ILE A 1 24.90 5.78 15.28
N CYS A 2 24.99 5.90 13.96
CA CYS A 2 25.38 4.82 13.04
C CYS A 2 26.70 4.14 13.39
N LYS A 3 27.74 4.91 13.73
CA LYS A 3 29.05 4.35 14.17
C LYS A 3 28.96 3.47 15.42
N LYS A 4 27.96 3.68 16.28
CA LYS A 4 27.71 2.86 17.47
C LYS A 4 27.28 1.43 17.12
N TYR A 5 26.80 1.25 15.91
CA TYR A 5 26.31 -0.04 15.39
C TYR A 5 27.16 -0.52 14.21
N ASP A 6 28.44 -0.21 14.21
CA ASP A 6 29.44 -0.62 13.24
C ASP A 6 29.09 -0.27 11.77
N ALA A 7 28.31 0.80 11.57
CA ALA A 7 27.98 1.26 10.23
C ALA A 7 29.15 1.98 9.58
N GLU A 8 29.45 1.60 8.34
CA GLU A 8 30.46 2.25 7.52
C GLU A 8 29.86 3.47 6.79
N TYR A 9 30.61 4.58 6.76
CA TYR A 9 30.25 5.74 5.97
C TYR A 9 30.85 5.63 4.56
N LEU A 10 30.00 5.46 3.56
CA LEU A 10 30.40 5.27 2.16
C LEU A 10 30.60 6.59 1.38
N GLY A 11 30.57 7.75 2.05
CA GLY A 11 30.68 9.05 1.41
C GLY A 11 29.33 9.62 0.95
N THR A 12 29.39 10.71 0.18
CA THR A 12 28.20 11.43 -0.32
C THR A 12 27.81 11.04 -1.75
N GLU A 13 28.69 10.35 -2.47
CA GLU A 13 28.54 10.06 -3.91
C GLU A 13 27.20 9.42 -4.28
N TYR A 14 26.74 8.47 -3.48
CA TYR A 14 25.44 7.81 -3.73
C TYR A 14 24.27 8.76 -3.61
N GLY A 15 24.31 9.65 -2.62
CA GLY A 15 23.30 10.69 -2.42
C GLY A 15 23.30 11.74 -3.52
N GLU A 16 24.47 12.19 -3.93
CA GLU A 16 24.65 13.14 -5.02
C GLU A 16 24.15 12.57 -6.34
N LYS A 17 24.54 11.34 -6.69
CA LYS A 17 24.06 10.63 -7.87
C LYS A 17 22.54 10.44 -7.85
N TRP A 18 21.96 10.10 -6.70
CA TRP A 18 20.50 10.03 -6.56
C TRP A 18 19.87 11.41 -6.80
N PHE A 19 20.41 12.46 -6.20
CA PHE A 19 19.89 13.82 -6.33
C PHE A 19 19.91 14.32 -7.77
N GLU A 20 21.00 14.07 -8.50
CA GLU A 20 21.12 14.42 -9.92
C GLU A 20 20.09 13.69 -10.79
N ASN A 21 19.82 12.41 -10.49
CA ASN A 21 18.99 11.56 -11.31
C ASN A 21 17.54 11.42 -10.79
N ARG A 22 17.16 12.06 -9.69
CA ARG A 22 15.86 11.88 -9.01
C ARG A 22 14.64 12.06 -9.90
N ILE A 23 14.72 12.89 -10.94
CA ILE A 23 13.62 13.13 -11.87
C ILE A 23 13.50 11.99 -12.90
N THR A 24 14.61 11.37 -13.27
CA THR A 24 14.63 10.29 -14.26
C THR A 24 14.06 8.98 -13.72
N PHE A 25 13.95 8.80 -12.42
CA PHE A 25 13.30 7.65 -11.80
C PHE A 25 11.79 7.55 -12.07
N PHE A 26 11.16 8.60 -12.56
CA PHE A 26 9.75 8.59 -12.96
C PHE A 26 9.52 7.91 -14.31
N TYR A 27 10.56 7.64 -15.11
CA TYR A 27 10.42 6.81 -16.30
C TYR A 27 10.12 5.36 -15.90
N PRO A 28 9.29 4.65 -16.72
CA PRO A 28 8.89 3.29 -16.38
C PRO A 28 10.13 2.42 -16.15
N GLY A 29 10.26 1.93 -14.93
CA GLY A 29 11.28 0.93 -14.60
C GLY A 29 10.92 -0.44 -15.18
N TYR A 30 11.84 -1.38 -15.06
CA TYR A 30 11.66 -2.77 -15.55
C TYR A 30 10.39 -3.46 -15.00
N ILE A 31 9.90 -3.08 -13.82
CA ILE A 31 8.67 -3.63 -13.25
C ILE A 31 7.40 -3.21 -13.99
N MET A 32 7.50 -2.25 -14.89
CA MET A 32 6.42 -1.82 -15.79
C MET A 32 6.48 -2.54 -17.14
N ASN A 33 7.48 -3.39 -17.35
CA ASN A 33 7.63 -4.11 -18.60
C ASN A 33 6.65 -5.29 -18.66
N ASN A 34 5.88 -5.35 -19.75
CA ASN A 34 5.08 -6.53 -20.03
C ASN A 34 5.99 -7.78 -20.16
N PRO A 35 5.57 -8.95 -19.70
CA PRO A 35 4.23 -9.27 -19.19
C PRO A 35 4.02 -9.04 -17.67
N GLN A 36 4.96 -8.46 -16.96
CA GLN A 36 4.87 -8.33 -15.50
C GLN A 36 3.60 -7.60 -15.04
N MET A 37 3.03 -8.10 -13.97
CA MET A 37 1.91 -7.46 -13.25
C MET A 37 2.35 -7.11 -11.83
N PHE A 38 1.98 -5.93 -11.35
CA PHE A 38 2.27 -5.52 -9.98
C PHE A 38 1.13 -4.71 -9.37
N GLY A 39 1.10 -4.63 -8.06
CA GLY A 39 0.22 -3.74 -7.30
C GLY A 39 0.92 -3.21 -6.07
N THR A 40 0.47 -2.05 -5.60
CA THR A 40 0.98 -1.39 -4.40
C THR A 40 -0.05 -1.40 -3.28
N LEU A 41 0.45 -1.53 -2.06
CA LEU A 41 -0.33 -1.46 -0.83
C LEU A 41 0.49 -0.67 0.18
N ASP A 42 -0.07 0.42 0.70
CA ASP A 42 0.57 1.15 1.77
C ASP A 42 -0.23 0.98 3.07
N THR A 43 0.50 0.81 4.15
CA THR A 43 -0.09 0.58 5.46
C THR A 43 0.74 1.31 6.52
N VAL A 44 0.05 1.91 7.48
CA VAL A 44 0.67 2.59 8.61
C VAL A 44 0.27 1.89 9.90
N ALA A 45 1.23 1.74 10.80
CA ALA A 45 0.95 1.24 12.15
C ALA A 45 2.02 1.70 13.15
N THR A 46 1.74 1.47 14.43
CA THR A 46 2.72 1.67 15.50
C THR A 46 3.91 0.73 15.34
N TYR A 47 5.07 1.10 15.89
CA TYR A 47 6.27 0.25 15.87
C TYR A 47 6.03 -1.14 16.46
N ASP A 48 5.19 -1.26 17.49
CA ASP A 48 4.86 -2.55 18.12
C ASP A 48 4.06 -3.48 17.20
N ASN A 49 3.44 -2.94 16.16
CA ASN A 49 2.49 -3.70 15.33
C ASN A 49 2.88 -3.81 13.85
N ILE A 50 3.74 -2.92 13.34
CA ILE A 50 4.03 -2.85 11.90
C ILE A 50 4.70 -4.11 11.36
N GLU A 51 5.58 -4.75 12.13
CA GLU A 51 6.23 -5.99 11.74
C GLU A 51 5.22 -7.14 11.62
N LYS A 52 4.32 -7.28 12.59
CA LYS A 52 3.24 -8.27 12.57
C LYS A 52 2.36 -8.10 11.33
N ILE A 53 2.03 -6.85 10.99
CA ILE A 53 1.23 -6.53 9.81
C ILE A 53 1.98 -6.90 8.53
N TYR A 54 3.27 -6.59 8.45
CA TYR A 54 4.10 -7.00 7.32
C TYR A 54 4.03 -8.50 7.05
N TRP A 55 4.24 -9.32 8.08
CA TRP A 55 4.21 -10.78 7.94
C TRP A 55 2.83 -11.32 7.60
N ALA A 56 1.77 -10.73 8.17
CA ALA A 56 0.39 -11.09 7.85
C ALA A 56 0.04 -10.75 6.39
N MET A 57 0.42 -9.57 5.91
CA MET A 57 0.23 -9.16 4.52
C MET A 57 1.01 -10.04 3.55
N LYS A 58 2.30 -10.28 3.84
CA LYS A 58 3.15 -11.15 3.03
C LYS A 58 2.54 -12.53 2.87
N LYS A 59 2.17 -13.16 3.97
CA LYS A 59 1.51 -14.47 3.97
C LYS A 59 0.24 -14.46 3.14
N ALA A 60 -0.67 -13.53 3.39
CA ALA A 60 -1.95 -13.44 2.69
C ALA A 60 -1.79 -13.21 1.18
N VAL A 61 -0.82 -12.42 0.77
CA VAL A 61 -0.51 -12.18 -0.64
C VAL A 61 0.07 -13.43 -1.29
N GLU A 62 1.12 -14.01 -0.70
CA GLU A 62 1.86 -15.13 -1.29
C GLU A 62 1.05 -16.43 -1.31
N GLU A 63 0.10 -16.62 -0.41
CA GLU A 63 -0.84 -17.76 -0.44
C GLU A 63 -1.95 -17.61 -1.50
N THR A 64 -2.13 -16.43 -2.10
CA THR A 64 -3.23 -16.19 -3.05
C THR A 64 -2.96 -16.73 -4.45
N TYR A 65 -1.71 -16.71 -4.86
CA TYR A 65 -1.29 -17.15 -6.20
C TYR A 65 0.16 -17.64 -6.19
N ASP A 66 0.40 -18.77 -6.84
CA ASP A 66 1.76 -19.32 -6.99
C ASP A 66 2.61 -18.39 -7.87
N GLY A 67 3.83 -18.13 -7.44
CA GLY A 67 4.75 -17.23 -8.14
C GLY A 67 4.56 -15.73 -7.88
N VAL A 68 3.60 -15.32 -7.02
CA VAL A 68 3.57 -13.94 -6.55
C VAL A 68 4.68 -13.69 -5.53
N ARG A 69 5.38 -12.58 -5.69
CA ARG A 69 6.40 -12.11 -4.74
C ARG A 69 5.90 -10.88 -4.00
N PHE A 70 6.02 -10.88 -2.68
CA PHE A 70 5.73 -9.72 -1.85
C PHE A 70 7.03 -9.06 -1.40
N ILE A 71 7.15 -7.77 -1.67
CA ILE A 71 8.26 -6.94 -1.21
C ILE A 71 7.73 -5.72 -0.49
N SER A 72 8.48 -5.19 0.47
CA SER A 72 8.13 -3.98 1.19
C SER A 72 9.37 -3.22 1.62
N HIS A 73 9.21 -1.91 1.76
CA HIS A 73 10.17 -1.09 2.47
C HIS A 73 9.42 -0.18 3.44
N SER A 74 10.07 0.15 4.55
CA SER A 74 9.52 1.10 5.50
C SER A 74 9.99 2.49 5.14
N SER A 75 9.03 3.42 5.03
CA SER A 75 9.27 4.84 4.84
C SER A 75 8.27 5.65 5.66
N HIS A 76 8.31 6.98 5.59
CA HIS A 76 7.49 7.85 6.43
C HIS A 76 7.54 7.43 7.91
N TRP A 77 8.65 7.76 8.52
CA TRP A 77 8.90 7.46 9.93
C TRP A 77 8.29 8.56 10.80
N TYR A 78 7.40 8.14 11.70
CA TYR A 78 6.73 9.00 12.68
C TYR A 78 7.27 8.70 14.08
N ASP A 79 7.04 9.56 15.04
CA ASP A 79 7.46 9.32 16.44
C ASP A 79 6.80 8.07 17.04
N TRP A 80 5.65 7.67 16.54
CA TRP A 80 4.82 6.57 17.05
C TRP A 80 4.80 5.32 16.17
N GLY A 81 5.27 5.39 14.94
CA GLY A 81 5.20 4.27 13.98
C GLY A 81 5.80 4.60 12.63
N CYS A 82 5.56 3.74 11.66
CA CYS A 82 6.02 3.96 10.30
C CYS A 82 5.04 3.39 9.27
N MET A 83 5.27 3.77 8.02
CA MET A 83 4.57 3.21 6.88
C MET A 83 5.37 2.07 6.24
N ASN A 84 4.69 0.99 5.91
CA ASN A 84 5.17 -0.06 5.00
C ASN A 84 4.60 0.18 3.60
N TYR A 85 5.48 0.50 2.67
CA TYR A 85 5.17 0.56 1.25
C TYR A 85 5.41 -0.81 0.63
N SER A 86 4.35 -1.54 0.47
CA SER A 86 4.39 -2.92 0.00
C SER A 86 4.01 -3.02 -1.48
N ARG A 87 4.59 -4.01 -2.15
CA ARG A 87 4.26 -4.35 -3.53
C ARG A 87 4.13 -5.86 -3.66
N PHE A 88 3.23 -6.30 -4.51
CA PHE A 88 3.28 -7.63 -5.06
C PHE A 88 3.66 -7.59 -6.54
N ILE A 89 4.40 -8.58 -6.98
CA ILE A 89 4.92 -8.68 -8.34
C ILE A 89 4.66 -10.10 -8.82
N ILE A 90 4.14 -10.23 -10.04
CA ILE A 90 3.96 -11.48 -10.76
C ILE A 90 4.71 -11.35 -12.07
N ASP A 91 5.77 -12.14 -12.23
CA ASP A 91 6.63 -12.07 -13.41
C ASP A 91 5.95 -12.68 -14.65
N ASN A 92 5.15 -13.73 -14.46
CA ASN A 92 4.41 -14.41 -15.51
C ASN A 92 2.91 -14.46 -15.16
N PRO A 93 2.17 -13.35 -15.35
CA PRO A 93 0.74 -13.31 -15.11
C PRO A 93 -0.03 -14.11 -16.17
N PRO A 94 -1.33 -14.41 -15.95
CA PRO A 94 -2.19 -14.97 -16.97
C PRO A 94 -2.18 -14.14 -18.26
N GLU A 95 -2.36 -14.79 -19.42
CA GLU A 95 -2.42 -14.09 -20.72
C GLU A 95 -3.72 -13.30 -20.88
N ASP A 96 -4.82 -13.78 -20.30
CA ASP A 96 -6.11 -13.09 -20.33
C ASP A 96 -6.14 -11.87 -19.42
N GLN A 97 -6.43 -10.72 -20.00
CA GLN A 97 -6.49 -9.45 -19.27
C GLN A 97 -7.57 -9.42 -18.18
N GLU A 98 -8.73 -10.03 -18.40
CA GLU A 98 -9.78 -10.07 -17.39
C GLU A 98 -9.38 -10.96 -16.21
N GLU A 99 -8.69 -12.06 -16.49
CA GLU A 99 -8.12 -12.90 -15.44
C GLU A 99 -7.03 -12.15 -14.64
N CYS A 100 -6.17 -11.39 -15.32
CA CYS A 100 -5.19 -10.52 -14.67
C CYS A 100 -5.85 -9.51 -13.73
N ILE A 101 -6.93 -8.85 -14.16
CA ILE A 101 -7.67 -7.89 -13.33
C ILE A 101 -8.29 -8.59 -12.12
N ARG A 102 -8.91 -9.74 -12.31
CA ARG A 102 -9.47 -10.53 -11.21
C ARG A 102 -8.39 -10.98 -10.23
N LEU A 103 -7.27 -11.48 -10.73
CA LEU A 103 -6.12 -11.91 -9.93
C LEU A 103 -5.53 -10.74 -9.14
N HIS A 104 -5.25 -9.62 -9.81
CA HIS A 104 -4.76 -8.41 -9.16
C HIS A 104 -5.67 -7.99 -7.99
N ASN A 105 -6.99 -7.93 -8.24
CA ASN A 105 -7.94 -7.54 -7.21
C ASN A 105 -8.01 -8.55 -6.06
N ARG A 106 -7.90 -9.84 -6.34
CA ARG A 106 -7.88 -10.90 -5.31
C ARG A 106 -6.66 -10.77 -4.40
N ILE A 107 -5.48 -10.65 -4.99
CA ILE A 107 -4.21 -10.50 -4.25
C ILE A 107 -4.22 -9.21 -3.43
N TRP A 108 -4.61 -8.12 -4.06
CA TRP A 108 -4.67 -6.80 -3.42
C TRP A 108 -5.62 -6.80 -2.21
N ASN A 109 -6.82 -7.38 -2.38
CA ASN A 109 -7.79 -7.51 -1.30
C ASN A 109 -7.27 -8.37 -0.14
N ALA A 110 -6.57 -9.48 -0.44
CA ALA A 110 -6.00 -10.35 0.58
C ALA A 110 -5.00 -9.58 1.45
N GLY A 111 -4.07 -8.84 0.82
CA GLY A 111 -3.08 -8.05 1.53
C GLY A 111 -3.70 -6.93 2.38
N VAL A 112 -4.62 -6.15 1.82
CA VAL A 112 -5.26 -5.04 2.54
C VAL A 112 -6.11 -5.55 3.71
N ARG A 113 -6.88 -6.61 3.53
CA ARG A 113 -7.67 -7.19 4.65
C ARG A 113 -6.79 -7.78 5.73
N ALA A 114 -5.65 -8.37 5.38
CA ALA A 114 -4.68 -8.83 6.37
C ALA A 114 -4.14 -7.65 7.20
N ALA A 115 -3.91 -6.49 6.59
CA ALA A 115 -3.53 -5.28 7.30
C ALA A 115 -4.63 -4.81 8.27
N ILE A 116 -5.89 -4.69 7.79
CA ILE A 116 -7.04 -4.30 8.62
C ILE A 116 -7.21 -5.24 9.82
N ALA A 117 -7.18 -6.56 9.57
CA ALA A 117 -7.36 -7.58 10.61
C ALA A 117 -6.28 -7.54 11.70
N ASN A 118 -5.13 -6.93 11.40
CA ASN A 118 -4.02 -6.76 12.34
C ASN A 118 -3.87 -5.31 12.85
N GLY A 119 -4.87 -4.45 12.65
CA GLY A 119 -4.88 -3.09 13.17
C GLY A 119 -4.07 -2.08 12.36
N GLY A 120 -3.77 -2.39 11.09
CA GLY A 120 -3.11 -1.46 10.17
C GLY A 120 -4.09 -0.43 9.59
N VAL A 121 -3.63 0.80 9.46
CA VAL A 121 -4.28 1.83 8.64
C VAL A 121 -3.89 1.60 7.19
N ILE A 122 -4.88 1.46 6.32
CA ILE A 122 -4.71 0.95 4.94
C ILE A 122 -4.37 2.01 3.89
N ASN A 123 -4.02 3.18 4.31
CA ASN A 123 -3.53 4.23 3.43
C ASN A 123 -2.74 5.27 4.22
N ASP A 124 -1.63 5.70 3.68
CA ASP A 124 -0.83 6.78 4.21
C ASP A 124 -0.97 8.05 3.34
N HIS A 125 -0.53 8.00 2.10
CA HIS A 125 -0.41 9.18 1.23
C HIS A 125 -1.09 9.08 -0.14
N HIS A 126 -1.57 7.91 -0.54
CA HIS A 126 -2.18 7.73 -1.87
C HIS A 126 -3.63 8.22 -1.98
N GLY A 127 -4.30 8.43 -0.85
CA GLY A 127 -5.72 8.72 -0.80
C GLY A 127 -6.61 7.47 -0.96
N VAL A 128 -7.76 7.51 -0.34
CA VAL A 128 -8.68 6.38 -0.26
C VAL A 128 -9.36 6.09 -1.60
N GLY A 129 -9.84 7.13 -2.26
CA GLY A 129 -10.51 7.01 -3.56
C GLY A 129 -11.66 6.01 -3.58
N LEU A 130 -11.84 5.37 -4.74
CA LEU A 130 -12.84 4.31 -4.94
C LEU A 130 -12.32 2.94 -4.51
N LYS A 131 -11.06 2.65 -4.75
CA LYS A 131 -10.49 1.32 -4.55
C LYS A 131 -10.48 0.92 -3.08
N LEU A 132 -10.01 1.80 -2.20
CA LEU A 132 -10.04 1.61 -0.75
C LEU A 132 -11.41 1.93 -0.16
N GLY A 133 -12.17 2.82 -0.77
CA GLY A 133 -13.49 3.27 -0.29
C GLY A 133 -14.40 2.13 0.09
N ARG A 134 -14.46 1.06 -0.70
CA ARG A 134 -15.26 -0.15 -0.43
C ARG A 134 -14.83 -0.93 0.82
N LEU A 135 -13.62 -0.70 1.33
CA LEU A 135 -13.07 -1.35 2.52
C LEU A 135 -13.10 -0.44 3.76
N MET A 136 -13.50 0.82 3.61
CA MET A 136 -13.47 1.78 4.72
C MET A 136 -14.41 1.40 5.86
N LYS A 137 -15.54 0.75 5.55
CA LYS A 137 -16.44 0.23 6.59
C LYS A 137 -15.77 -0.87 7.42
N GLU A 138 -14.97 -1.73 6.78
CA GLU A 138 -14.17 -2.75 7.49
C GLU A 138 -13.08 -2.09 8.35
N SER A 139 -12.43 -1.04 7.83
CA SER A 139 -11.33 -0.34 8.50
C SER A 139 -11.79 0.56 9.65
N TYR A 140 -12.83 1.35 9.44
CA TYR A 140 -13.31 2.33 10.41
C TYR A 140 -14.43 1.82 11.33
N GLY A 141 -15.05 0.69 11.00
CA GLY A 141 -16.14 0.14 11.81
C GLY A 141 -17.24 1.17 12.08
N PRO A 142 -17.65 1.34 13.35
CA PRO A 142 -18.72 2.29 13.73
C PRO A 142 -18.42 3.75 13.40
N ALA A 143 -17.14 4.16 13.35
CA ALA A 143 -16.76 5.54 13.01
C ALA A 143 -17.20 5.94 11.59
N MET A 144 -17.42 4.97 10.70
CA MET A 144 -17.93 5.22 9.36
C MET A 144 -19.32 5.91 9.38
N GLN A 145 -20.14 5.63 10.38
CA GLN A 145 -21.45 6.28 10.54
C GLN A 145 -21.34 7.78 10.78
N VAL A 146 -20.30 8.20 11.50
CA VAL A 146 -20.04 9.62 11.76
C VAL A 146 -19.66 10.32 10.45
N LEU A 147 -18.77 9.71 9.65
CA LEU A 147 -18.37 10.24 8.35
C LEU A 147 -19.57 10.33 7.39
N GLN A 148 -20.43 9.32 7.37
CA GLN A 148 -21.67 9.32 6.58
C GLN A 148 -22.63 10.43 7.01
N GLY A 149 -22.76 10.69 8.32
CA GLY A 149 -23.54 11.80 8.86
C GLY A 149 -23.01 13.16 8.38
N ILE A 150 -21.71 13.38 8.49
CA ILE A 150 -21.04 14.60 7.99
C ILE A 150 -21.27 14.76 6.48
N LYS A 151 -21.06 13.69 5.72
CA LYS A 151 -21.28 13.69 4.27
C LYS A 151 -22.70 14.09 3.90
N LYS A 152 -23.68 13.49 4.56
CA LYS A 152 -25.11 13.77 4.32
C LYS A 152 -25.48 15.22 4.62
N GLU A 153 -24.88 15.80 5.66
CA GLU A 153 -25.14 17.20 6.02
C GLU A 153 -24.54 18.18 5.03
N LEU A 154 -23.31 17.91 4.55
CA LEU A 154 -22.59 18.80 3.65
C LEU A 154 -22.97 18.61 2.18
N ASP A 155 -23.43 17.43 1.81
CA ASP A 155 -23.76 17.04 0.44
C ASP A 155 -25.06 16.20 0.41
N PRO A 156 -26.21 16.82 0.75
CA PRO A 156 -27.49 16.10 0.86
C PRO A 156 -27.94 15.47 -0.47
N ASN A 157 -27.46 15.99 -1.59
CA ASN A 157 -27.81 15.49 -2.93
C ASN A 157 -26.83 14.44 -3.47
N GLY A 158 -25.72 14.15 -2.75
CA GLY A 158 -24.73 13.16 -3.14
C GLY A 158 -23.97 13.45 -4.43
N ILE A 159 -23.82 14.73 -4.79
CA ILE A 159 -23.19 15.15 -6.05
C ILE A 159 -21.69 15.42 -5.95
N MET A 160 -21.18 15.59 -4.74
CA MET A 160 -19.77 15.88 -4.49
C MET A 160 -18.99 14.59 -4.28
N ASN A 161 -18.06 14.27 -5.19
CA ASN A 161 -17.18 13.09 -5.09
C ASN A 161 -17.94 11.80 -4.75
N PRO A 162 -18.95 11.39 -5.51
CA PRO A 162 -19.79 10.25 -5.18
C PRO A 162 -18.94 8.97 -5.05
N TYR A 163 -19.31 8.14 -4.08
CA TYR A 163 -18.65 6.84 -3.78
C TYR A 163 -17.19 6.92 -3.30
N LYS A 164 -16.58 8.09 -3.20
CA LYS A 164 -15.23 8.22 -2.62
C LYS A 164 -15.29 7.94 -1.13
N MET A 165 -14.25 7.29 -0.60
CA MET A 165 -14.17 6.88 0.81
C MET A 165 -15.29 5.93 1.28
N GLY A 166 -16.11 5.40 0.39
CA GLY A 166 -17.28 4.60 0.76
C GLY A 166 -18.48 5.44 1.26
N LEU A 167 -18.50 6.73 0.87
CA LEU A 167 -19.53 7.70 1.24
C LEU A 167 -20.45 8.04 0.04
#